data_7be55db2d1945b3fc866f134cbb81d6f
#
_entry.id   7be55db2d1945b3fc866f134cbb81d6f
#
_cell.length_a   1.000
_cell.length_b   1.000
_cell.length_c   1.000
_cell.angle_alpha   90.00
_cell.angle_beta   90.00
_cell.angle_gamma   90.00
#
_symmetry.space_group_name_H-M   'P 1'
#
loop_
_entity.id
_entity.type
_entity.pdbx_description
1 polymer ?
#
loop_
_entity_poly.entity_id
_entity_poly.type
_entity_poly.pdbx_seq_one_letter_code
_entity_poly.pdbx_strand_id
1 'polypeptide(L)'
;MDLFWQQLINGLSLGALYALIAVGYTVVYGIVQLINFAHGEIFMVGAFGAFATWVVMGSPSSMTWQVAVFGMLPVMILGGVIVSVSMALLMERLAYRPLRDAPRLAPLISAIGISVFLQEFVRLFFGDIPGMPDSKRAIPFPNIEGISGKSIALGNVNVQMSALFTIGALVVCTAFLWFYVNRTKTGRAMIATSQDPDTARLMGINVDRVIMSAFAVGAALAAIAGVAHGMRYGNIDFKMGFLAGLKAFTAAVLGGIGNINGAVVGGLVLGVVEAMATTFIPGQFGSSAWKDVWAFVLLILVLVFRPQGLLGAKVVDRA
;
A
#
# COMPACT_ATOMS: atom_id res chain seq x y z
N MET A 1 21.17 20.35 13.21
CA MET A 1 20.65 19.13 13.87
C MET A 1 19.14 19.02 13.66
N ASP A 2 18.39 20.09 13.80
CA ASP A 2 16.92 20.08 13.71
C ASP A 2 16.40 19.63 12.34
N LEU A 3 17.06 20.05 11.25
CA LEU A 3 16.72 19.62 9.90
C LEU A 3 16.86 18.09 9.72
N PHE A 4 17.89 17.49 10.31
CA PHE A 4 18.08 16.03 10.25
C PHE A 4 16.92 15.28 10.93
N TRP A 5 16.55 15.70 12.15
CA TRP A 5 15.44 15.09 12.88
C TRP A 5 14.09 15.29 12.17
N GLN A 6 13.88 16.48 11.59
CA GLN A 6 12.69 16.75 10.81
C GLN A 6 12.60 15.82 9.60
N GLN A 7 13.70 15.63 8.85
CA GLN A 7 13.69 14.75 7.68
C GLN A 7 13.62 13.28 8.05
N LEU A 8 14.17 12.88 9.18
CA LEU A 8 14.01 11.51 9.69
C LEU A 8 12.53 11.20 9.96
N ILE A 9 11.81 12.10 10.64
CA ILE A 9 10.37 11.93 10.91
C ILE A 9 9.55 11.96 9.62
N ASN A 10 9.86 12.89 8.71
CA ASN A 10 9.21 12.95 7.41
C ASN A 10 9.43 11.66 6.61
N GLY A 11 10.67 11.13 6.63
CA GLY A 11 11.06 9.90 5.98
C GLY A 11 10.39 8.67 6.59
N LEU A 12 10.32 8.58 7.92
CA LEU A 12 9.62 7.50 8.62
C LEU A 12 8.12 7.51 8.28
N SER A 13 7.51 8.68 8.24
CA SER A 13 6.09 8.81 7.85
C SER A 13 5.85 8.41 6.39
N LEU A 14 6.72 8.83 5.47
CA LEU A 14 6.66 8.43 4.06
C LEU A 14 6.92 6.94 3.91
N GLY A 15 7.91 6.43 4.63
CA GLY A 15 8.24 5.01 4.67
C GLY A 15 7.13 4.15 5.25
N ALA A 16 6.39 4.65 6.23
CA ALA A 16 5.21 3.97 6.77
C ALA A 16 4.10 3.81 5.72
N LEU A 17 3.91 4.81 4.85
CA LEU A 17 2.97 4.71 3.73
C LEU A 17 3.41 3.62 2.74
N TYR A 18 4.69 3.63 2.35
CA TYR A 18 5.23 2.60 1.45
C TYR A 18 5.17 1.21 2.08
N ALA A 19 5.46 1.11 3.37
CA ALA A 19 5.39 -0.13 4.13
C ALA A 19 3.97 -0.72 4.17
N LEU A 20 2.93 0.11 4.38
CA LEU A 20 1.54 -0.33 4.37
C LEU A 20 1.16 -1.01 3.04
N ILE A 21 1.53 -0.39 1.92
CA ILE A 21 1.27 -0.95 0.59
C ILE A 21 2.15 -2.19 0.35
N ALA A 22 3.45 -2.13 0.74
CA ALA A 22 4.42 -3.21 0.57
C ALA A 22 4.04 -4.47 1.36
N VAL A 23 3.47 -4.32 2.54
CA VAL A 23 2.94 -5.44 3.34
C VAL A 23 1.78 -6.10 2.61
N GLY A 24 0.89 -5.33 1.97
CA GLY A 24 -0.18 -5.87 1.12
C GLY A 24 0.36 -6.66 -0.08
N TYR A 25 1.39 -6.15 -0.77
CA TYR A 25 2.11 -6.89 -1.82
C TYR A 25 2.68 -8.20 -1.30
N THR A 26 3.33 -8.15 -0.15
CA THR A 26 4.05 -9.28 0.45
C THR A 26 3.11 -10.41 0.82
N VAL A 27 1.90 -10.12 1.31
CA VAL A 27 0.88 -11.14 1.62
C VAL A 27 0.43 -11.87 0.38
N VAL A 28 0.12 -11.16 -0.70
CA VAL A 28 -0.31 -11.77 -1.96
C VAL A 28 0.82 -12.56 -2.59
N TYR A 29 2.01 -11.96 -2.71
CA TYR A 29 3.18 -12.62 -3.30
C TYR A 29 3.62 -13.86 -2.50
N GLY A 30 3.58 -13.80 -1.18
CA GLY A 30 3.99 -14.90 -0.31
C GLY A 30 3.17 -16.18 -0.55
N ILE A 31 1.97 -16.07 -1.10
CA ILE A 31 1.08 -17.21 -1.35
C ILE A 31 1.04 -17.60 -2.83
N VAL A 32 0.90 -16.60 -3.71
CA VAL A 32 0.69 -16.84 -5.15
C VAL A 32 2.02 -16.88 -5.91
N GLN A 33 3.08 -16.32 -5.33
CA GLN A 33 4.41 -16.16 -5.93
C GLN A 33 4.39 -15.46 -7.31
N LEU A 34 3.35 -14.66 -7.55
CA LEU A 34 3.21 -13.81 -8.73
C LEU A 34 3.17 -12.35 -8.29
N ILE A 35 3.88 -11.50 -9.01
CA ILE A 35 3.91 -10.06 -8.76
C ILE A 35 2.62 -9.43 -9.30
N ASN A 36 1.86 -8.79 -8.43
CA ASN A 36 0.64 -8.08 -8.80
C ASN A 36 0.91 -6.58 -8.99
N PHE A 37 1.34 -6.14 -10.16
CA PHE A 37 1.56 -4.71 -10.42
C PHE A 37 0.30 -3.85 -10.32
N ALA A 38 -0.89 -4.43 -10.43
CA ALA A 38 -2.15 -3.70 -10.24
C ALA A 38 -2.47 -3.43 -8.75
N HIS A 39 -1.68 -3.91 -7.79
CA HIS A 39 -1.92 -3.68 -6.36
C HIS A 39 -1.84 -2.19 -5.99
N GLY A 40 -0.97 -1.42 -6.65
CA GLY A 40 -0.93 0.03 -6.49
C GLY A 40 -2.26 0.70 -6.87
N GLU A 41 -2.94 0.19 -7.90
CA GLU A 41 -4.24 0.73 -8.30
C GLU A 41 -5.36 0.35 -7.31
N ILE A 42 -5.23 -0.79 -6.61
CA ILE A 42 -6.14 -1.15 -5.51
C ILE A 42 -6.01 -0.14 -4.36
N PHE A 43 -4.82 0.37 -4.09
CA PHE A 43 -4.59 1.48 -3.17
C PHE A 43 -5.30 2.76 -3.65
N MET A 44 -5.19 3.13 -4.92
CA MET A 44 -5.89 4.26 -5.53
C MET A 44 -7.40 4.09 -5.42
N VAL A 45 -7.95 2.94 -5.83
CA VAL A 45 -9.37 2.61 -5.75
C VAL A 45 -9.88 2.70 -4.31
N GLY A 46 -9.08 2.29 -3.33
CA GLY A 46 -9.40 2.44 -1.90
C GLY A 46 -9.54 3.88 -1.46
N ALA A 47 -8.66 4.78 -1.91
CA ALA A 47 -8.74 6.21 -1.63
C ALA A 47 -9.98 6.86 -2.26
N PHE A 48 -10.28 6.52 -3.52
CA PHE A 48 -11.49 6.99 -4.21
C PHE A 48 -12.77 6.43 -3.56
N GLY A 49 -12.77 5.17 -3.12
CA GLY A 49 -13.88 4.57 -2.38
C GLY A 49 -14.13 5.25 -1.03
N ALA A 50 -13.07 5.61 -0.30
CA ALA A 50 -13.18 6.38 0.93
C ALA A 50 -13.71 7.80 0.69
N PHE A 51 -13.24 8.45 -0.36
CA PHE A 51 -13.75 9.75 -0.79
C PHE A 51 -15.23 9.68 -1.18
N ALA A 52 -15.61 8.67 -1.98
CA ALA A 52 -17.00 8.46 -2.37
C ALA A 52 -17.92 8.26 -1.16
N THR A 53 -17.45 7.51 -0.16
CA THR A 53 -18.17 7.32 1.10
C THR A 53 -18.41 8.65 1.81
N TRP A 54 -17.41 9.53 1.87
CA TRP A 54 -17.54 10.86 2.45
C TRP A 54 -18.60 11.71 1.70
N VAL A 55 -18.61 11.65 0.36
CA VAL A 55 -19.62 12.37 -0.45
C VAL A 55 -21.01 11.82 -0.18
N VAL A 56 -21.21 10.50 -0.17
CA VAL A 56 -22.50 9.85 0.11
C VAL A 56 -23.01 10.19 1.51
N MET A 57 -22.12 10.41 2.49
CA MET A 57 -22.48 10.87 3.84
C MET A 57 -22.83 12.36 3.91
N GLY A 58 -22.93 13.05 2.77
CA GLY A 58 -23.36 14.45 2.67
C GLY A 58 -22.23 15.48 2.75
N SER A 59 -20.98 15.06 2.56
CA SER A 59 -19.80 15.97 2.52
C SER A 59 -19.76 16.97 3.68
N PRO A 60 -19.83 16.54 4.93
CA PRO A 60 -19.95 17.45 6.07
C PRO A 60 -18.71 18.35 6.14
N SER A 61 -18.92 19.65 6.09
CA SER A 61 -17.85 20.69 6.07
C SER A 61 -17.42 21.12 7.47
N SER A 62 -18.25 20.88 8.48
CA SER A 62 -17.96 21.23 9.89
C SER A 62 -18.35 20.09 10.80
N MET A 63 -17.37 19.43 11.39
CA MET A 63 -17.55 18.40 12.41
C MET A 63 -16.62 18.68 13.56
N THR A 64 -17.06 18.33 14.78
CA THR A 64 -16.10 18.29 15.90
C THR A 64 -15.04 17.23 15.64
N TRP A 65 -13.83 17.44 16.15
CA TRP A 65 -12.72 16.51 15.93
C TRP A 65 -13.06 15.08 16.38
N GLN A 66 -13.87 14.90 17.43
CA GLN A 66 -14.31 13.59 17.91
C GLN A 66 -15.17 12.87 16.86
N VAL A 67 -16.15 13.56 16.28
CA VAL A 67 -17.01 12.99 15.23
C VAL A 67 -16.21 12.73 13.95
N ALA A 68 -15.28 13.61 13.60
CA ALA A 68 -14.43 13.42 12.44
C ALA A 68 -13.52 12.18 12.57
N VAL A 69 -12.85 12.02 13.71
CA VAL A 69 -11.86 10.94 13.94
C VAL A 69 -12.51 9.61 14.29
N PHE A 70 -13.49 9.61 15.21
CA PHE A 70 -14.10 8.36 15.69
C PHE A 70 -15.38 7.95 14.97
N GLY A 71 -16.01 8.85 14.22
CA GLY A 71 -17.20 8.58 13.43
C GLY A 71 -16.88 8.49 11.93
N MET A 72 -16.53 9.62 11.33
CA MET A 72 -16.42 9.73 9.87
C MET A 72 -15.23 8.96 9.30
N LEU A 73 -14.05 9.06 9.90
CA LEU A 73 -12.84 8.42 9.39
C LEU A 73 -12.95 6.87 9.35
N PRO A 74 -13.44 6.17 10.40
CA PRO A 74 -13.68 4.73 10.31
C PRO A 74 -14.69 4.34 9.22
N VAL A 75 -15.73 5.13 9.01
CA VAL A 75 -16.72 4.89 7.94
C VAL A 75 -16.11 5.06 6.57
N MET A 76 -15.29 6.10 6.36
CA MET A 76 -14.53 6.30 5.12
C MET A 76 -13.55 5.15 4.86
N ILE A 77 -12.81 4.71 5.88
CA ILE A 77 -11.91 3.57 5.79
C ILE A 77 -12.70 2.31 5.40
N LEU A 78 -13.82 2.06 6.06
CA LEU A 78 -14.66 0.88 5.77
C LEU A 78 -15.17 0.91 4.33
N GLY A 79 -15.68 2.06 3.85
CA GLY A 79 -16.11 2.23 2.46
C GLY A 79 -14.96 2.01 1.46
N GLY A 80 -13.80 2.59 1.72
CA GLY A 80 -12.59 2.36 0.94
C GLY A 80 -12.19 0.88 0.90
N VAL A 81 -12.23 0.20 2.05
CA VAL A 81 -11.94 -1.24 2.16
C VAL A 81 -12.94 -2.07 1.37
N ILE A 82 -14.24 -1.81 1.48
CA ILE A 82 -15.28 -2.54 0.74
C ILE A 82 -15.04 -2.42 -0.77
N VAL A 83 -14.82 -1.22 -1.29
CA VAL A 83 -14.60 -0.98 -2.73
C VAL A 83 -13.30 -1.63 -3.18
N SER A 84 -12.22 -1.44 -2.44
CA SER A 84 -10.89 -1.99 -2.73
C SER A 84 -10.88 -3.52 -2.73
N VAL A 85 -11.47 -4.15 -1.71
CA VAL A 85 -11.59 -5.60 -1.61
C VAL A 85 -12.44 -6.16 -2.73
N SER A 86 -13.59 -5.54 -3.03
CA SER A 86 -14.46 -5.96 -4.14
C SER A 86 -13.72 -5.94 -5.47
N MET A 87 -12.97 -4.87 -5.74
CA MET A 87 -12.16 -4.74 -6.95
C MET A 87 -11.03 -5.77 -7.01
N ALA A 88 -10.35 -6.01 -5.89
CA ALA A 88 -9.25 -6.99 -5.83
C ALA A 88 -9.76 -8.43 -6.04
N LEU A 89 -10.92 -8.79 -5.47
CA LEU A 89 -11.54 -10.09 -5.69
C LEU A 89 -12.04 -10.26 -7.13
N LEU A 90 -12.58 -9.21 -7.73
CA LEU A 90 -12.97 -9.22 -9.14
C LEU A 90 -11.75 -9.42 -10.05
N MET A 91 -10.67 -8.71 -9.78
CA MET A 91 -9.39 -8.84 -10.48
C MET A 91 -8.79 -10.25 -10.32
N GLU A 92 -8.80 -10.80 -9.11
CA GLU A 92 -8.36 -12.18 -8.86
C GLU A 92 -9.16 -13.17 -9.72
N ARG A 93 -10.48 -13.06 -9.68
CA ARG A 93 -11.37 -14.00 -10.35
C ARG A 93 -11.30 -13.92 -11.88
N LEU A 94 -11.22 -12.72 -12.45
CA LEU A 94 -11.30 -12.50 -13.89
C LEU A 94 -9.93 -12.59 -14.59
N ALA A 95 -8.86 -12.17 -13.91
CA ALA A 95 -7.57 -12.03 -14.54
C ALA A 95 -6.51 -13.00 -13.99
N TYR A 96 -6.39 -13.13 -12.67
CA TYR A 96 -5.33 -13.97 -12.10
C TYR A 96 -5.67 -15.45 -12.08
N ARG A 97 -6.91 -15.77 -11.72
CA ARG A 97 -7.35 -17.18 -11.62
C ARG A 97 -7.24 -17.94 -12.92
N PRO A 98 -7.66 -17.40 -14.10
CA PRO A 98 -7.52 -18.10 -15.38
C PRO A 98 -6.07 -18.25 -15.86
N LEU A 99 -5.16 -17.43 -15.34
CA LEU A 99 -3.76 -17.39 -15.78
C LEU A 99 -2.79 -18.10 -14.82
N ARG A 100 -3.27 -18.79 -13.79
CA ARG A 100 -2.40 -19.43 -12.79
C ARG A 100 -1.50 -20.52 -13.38
N ASP A 101 -2.02 -21.26 -14.35
CA ASP A 101 -1.29 -22.34 -15.04
C ASP A 101 -0.59 -21.86 -16.33
N ALA A 102 -0.69 -20.55 -16.65
CA ALA A 102 -0.05 -19.97 -17.81
C ALA A 102 1.43 -19.65 -17.52
N PRO A 103 2.25 -19.45 -18.55
CA PRO A 103 3.63 -19.00 -18.38
C PRO A 103 3.72 -17.72 -17.55
N ARG A 104 4.75 -17.58 -16.71
CA ARG A 104 4.89 -16.49 -15.72
C ARG A 104 4.74 -15.07 -16.28
N LEU A 105 4.99 -14.88 -17.57
CA LEU A 105 4.82 -13.60 -18.26
C LEU A 105 3.35 -13.21 -18.47
N ALA A 106 2.44 -14.18 -18.63
CA ALA A 106 1.03 -13.89 -18.90
C ALA A 106 0.33 -13.17 -17.73
N PRO A 107 0.42 -13.64 -16.47
CA PRO A 107 -0.10 -12.89 -15.32
C PRO A 107 0.55 -11.51 -15.15
N LEU A 108 1.84 -11.38 -15.46
CA LEU A 108 2.57 -10.12 -15.36
C LEU A 108 1.99 -9.07 -16.34
N ILE A 109 1.86 -9.43 -17.62
CA ILE A 109 1.30 -8.55 -18.66
C ILE A 109 -0.17 -8.21 -18.32
N SER A 110 -0.95 -9.19 -17.89
CA SER A 110 -2.32 -8.98 -17.45
C SER A 110 -2.41 -7.98 -16.29
N ALA A 111 -1.51 -8.08 -15.30
CA ALA A 111 -1.46 -7.14 -14.17
C ALA A 111 -1.20 -5.69 -14.62
N ILE A 112 -0.26 -5.49 -15.56
CA ILE A 112 0.02 -4.17 -16.13
C ILE A 112 -1.20 -3.65 -16.90
N GLY A 113 -1.83 -4.51 -17.73
CA GLY A 113 -3.06 -4.14 -18.46
C GLY A 113 -4.19 -3.72 -17.52
N ILE A 114 -4.39 -4.45 -16.41
CA ILE A 114 -5.39 -4.10 -15.39
C ILE A 114 -5.01 -2.79 -14.69
N SER A 115 -3.74 -2.55 -14.39
CA SER A 115 -3.30 -1.30 -13.79
C SER A 115 -3.73 -0.11 -14.66
N VAL A 116 -3.41 -0.13 -15.96
CA VAL A 116 -3.82 0.91 -16.91
C VAL A 116 -5.34 1.00 -17.02
N PHE A 117 -6.04 -0.14 -17.09
CA PHE A 117 -7.50 -0.18 -17.15
C PHE A 117 -8.13 0.50 -15.92
N LEU A 118 -7.67 0.19 -14.71
CA LEU A 118 -8.23 0.78 -13.47
C LEU A 118 -7.98 2.29 -13.40
N GLN A 119 -6.80 2.77 -13.81
CA GLN A 119 -6.52 4.20 -13.90
C GLN A 119 -7.51 4.91 -14.82
N GLU A 120 -7.64 4.40 -16.06
CA GLU A 120 -8.54 4.99 -17.05
C GLU A 120 -10.01 4.82 -16.66
N PHE A 121 -10.38 3.71 -16.03
CA PHE A 121 -11.73 3.50 -15.53
C PHE A 121 -12.11 4.54 -14.49
N VAL A 122 -11.27 4.79 -13.48
CA VAL A 122 -11.51 5.84 -12.49
C VAL A 122 -11.52 7.21 -13.15
N ARG A 123 -10.57 7.49 -14.06
CA ARG A 123 -10.48 8.78 -14.78
C ARG A 123 -11.72 9.10 -15.59
N LEU A 124 -12.34 8.10 -16.23
CA LEU A 124 -13.44 8.31 -17.15
C LEU A 124 -14.80 8.25 -16.47
N PHE A 125 -14.99 7.34 -15.53
CA PHE A 125 -16.32 6.99 -15.02
C PHE A 125 -16.59 7.49 -13.58
N PHE A 126 -15.58 7.84 -12.80
CA PHE A 126 -15.81 8.27 -11.42
C PHE A 126 -16.64 9.57 -11.35
N GLY A 127 -16.37 10.52 -12.24
CA GLY A 127 -17.11 11.78 -12.33
C GLY A 127 -18.55 11.63 -12.85
N ASP A 128 -18.89 10.51 -13.49
CA ASP A 128 -20.25 10.22 -13.97
C ASP A 128 -21.18 9.72 -12.85
N ILE A 129 -20.60 9.35 -11.69
CA ILE A 129 -21.38 8.95 -10.51
C ILE A 129 -22.02 10.19 -9.90
N PRO A 130 -23.35 10.22 -9.67
CA PRO A 130 -24.03 11.39 -9.13
C PRO A 130 -23.38 11.92 -7.84
N GLY A 131 -23.07 13.21 -7.82
CA GLY A 131 -22.45 13.89 -6.69
C GLY A 131 -20.92 13.79 -6.62
N MET A 132 -20.25 13.04 -7.51
CA MET A 132 -18.79 12.95 -7.54
C MET A 132 -18.18 14.06 -8.40
N PRO A 133 -17.01 14.59 -8.01
CA PRO A 133 -16.25 15.54 -8.82
C PRO A 133 -15.59 14.86 -10.02
N ASP A 134 -15.24 15.65 -11.05
CA ASP A 134 -14.46 15.17 -12.18
C ASP A 134 -13.07 14.67 -11.75
N SER A 135 -12.79 13.41 -12.05
CA SER A 135 -11.56 12.71 -11.68
C SER A 135 -10.40 12.85 -12.68
N LYS A 136 -10.61 13.62 -13.78
CA LYS A 136 -9.54 13.93 -14.74
C LYS A 136 -8.44 14.83 -14.15
N ARG A 137 -8.72 15.42 -12.99
CA ARG A 137 -7.78 16.23 -12.21
C ARG A 137 -7.67 15.67 -10.80
N ALA A 138 -6.63 16.10 -10.08
CA ALA A 138 -6.50 15.79 -8.66
C ALA A 138 -7.72 16.32 -7.87
N ILE A 139 -8.32 15.47 -7.07
CA ILE A 139 -9.50 15.79 -6.25
C ILE A 139 -9.01 16.12 -4.84
N PRO A 140 -9.41 17.27 -4.24
CA PRO A 140 -9.11 17.57 -2.86
C PRO A 140 -9.69 16.48 -1.93
N PHE A 141 -8.83 15.90 -1.08
CA PHE A 141 -9.28 14.92 -0.10
C PHE A 141 -9.90 15.63 1.11
N PRO A 142 -10.94 15.07 1.74
CA PRO A 142 -11.61 15.70 2.87
C PRO A 142 -10.65 16.04 4.02
N ASN A 143 -10.80 17.23 4.54
CA ASN A 143 -10.07 17.65 5.72
C ASN A 143 -10.70 17.02 6.97
N ILE A 144 -10.02 16.04 7.55
CA ILE A 144 -10.45 15.39 8.79
C ILE A 144 -9.96 16.23 9.97
N GLU A 145 -10.88 16.99 10.60
CA GLU A 145 -10.53 17.80 11.76
C GLU A 145 -9.84 16.96 12.84
N GLY A 146 -8.74 17.48 13.36
CA GLY A 146 -7.91 16.78 14.33
C GLY A 146 -6.72 16.02 13.75
N ILE A 147 -6.73 15.66 12.46
CA ILE A 147 -5.63 14.94 11.80
C ILE A 147 -5.05 15.75 10.63
N SER A 148 -5.88 16.16 9.68
CA SER A 148 -5.41 16.89 8.49
C SER A 148 -5.01 18.32 8.85
N GLY A 149 -3.85 18.75 8.36
CA GLY A 149 -3.36 20.14 8.55
C GLY A 149 -2.91 20.50 9.97
N LYS A 150 -3.03 19.61 10.96
CA LYS A 150 -2.49 19.85 12.31
C LYS A 150 -1.10 19.25 12.47
N SER A 151 -0.25 19.98 13.19
CA SER A 151 1.08 19.52 13.60
C SER A 151 1.29 19.71 15.10
N ILE A 152 2.09 18.82 15.67
CA ILE A 152 2.56 18.92 17.06
C ILE A 152 4.01 19.37 16.98
N ALA A 153 4.32 20.47 17.67
CA ALA A 153 5.70 20.93 17.81
C ALA A 153 6.36 20.14 18.95
N LEU A 154 7.40 19.39 18.64
CA LEU A 154 8.28 18.69 19.57
C LEU A 154 9.63 19.42 19.59
N GLY A 155 9.74 20.48 20.38
CA GLY A 155 10.88 21.39 20.34
C GLY A 155 10.94 22.11 18.98
N ASN A 156 12.03 21.92 18.25
CA ASN A 156 12.25 22.53 16.92
C ASN A 156 11.74 21.68 15.74
N VAL A 157 11.07 20.54 16.02
CA VAL A 157 10.58 19.61 15.00
C VAL A 157 9.06 19.62 14.97
N ASN A 158 8.48 19.72 13.77
CA ASN A 158 7.03 19.69 13.57
C ASN A 158 6.59 18.32 13.05
N VAL A 159 5.78 17.61 13.84
CA VAL A 159 5.22 16.30 13.46
C VAL A 159 3.77 16.49 13.02
N GLN A 160 3.48 16.21 11.76
CA GLN A 160 2.11 16.23 11.25
C GLN A 160 1.27 15.12 11.88
N MET A 161 0.03 15.42 12.27
CA MET A 161 -0.89 14.42 12.81
C MET A 161 -1.22 13.30 11.79
N SER A 162 -1.26 13.62 10.50
CA SER A 162 -1.40 12.62 9.43
C SER A 162 -0.20 11.65 9.36
N ALA A 163 1.00 12.09 9.76
CA ALA A 163 2.18 11.22 9.89
C ALA A 163 2.01 10.22 11.05
N LEU A 164 1.54 10.69 12.20
CA LEU A 164 1.25 9.83 13.35
C LEU A 164 0.13 8.82 13.03
N PHE A 165 -0.91 9.26 12.32
CA PHE A 165 -1.95 8.36 11.84
C PHE A 165 -1.37 7.26 10.93
N THR A 166 -0.52 7.63 9.96
CA THR A 166 0.07 6.67 9.01
C THR A 166 0.96 5.65 9.73
N ILE A 167 1.80 6.10 10.67
CA ILE A 167 2.66 5.21 11.48
C ILE A 167 1.79 4.32 12.39
N GLY A 168 0.78 4.88 13.04
CA GLY A 168 -0.17 4.13 13.86
C GLY A 168 -0.93 3.07 13.04
N ALA A 169 -1.40 3.44 11.85
CA ALA A 169 -2.04 2.51 10.92
C ALA A 169 -1.08 1.37 10.53
N LEU A 170 0.19 1.68 10.22
CA LEU A 170 1.20 0.66 9.92
C LEU A 170 1.35 -0.33 11.09
N VAL A 171 1.50 0.16 12.31
CA VAL A 171 1.67 -0.69 13.51
C VAL A 171 0.44 -1.57 13.71
N VAL A 172 -0.76 -1.00 13.68
CA VAL A 172 -2.02 -1.73 13.87
C VAL A 172 -2.23 -2.77 12.75
N CYS A 173 -2.04 -2.38 11.49
CA CYS A 173 -2.20 -3.27 10.35
C CYS A 173 -1.18 -4.41 10.36
N THR A 174 0.08 -4.13 10.70
CA THR A 174 1.13 -5.15 10.79
C THR A 174 0.87 -6.11 11.95
N ALA A 175 0.46 -5.60 13.12
CA ALA A 175 0.09 -6.43 14.27
C ALA A 175 -1.14 -7.31 13.97
N PHE A 176 -2.18 -6.73 13.33
CA PHE A 176 -3.35 -7.49 12.87
C PHE A 176 -2.94 -8.59 11.89
N LEU A 177 -2.12 -8.27 10.89
CA LEU A 177 -1.67 -9.23 9.89
C LEU A 177 -0.83 -10.34 10.51
N TRP A 178 0.09 -9.99 11.41
CA TRP A 178 0.88 -10.98 12.16
C TRP A 178 -0.03 -11.94 12.94
N PHE A 179 -1.02 -11.41 13.65
CA PHE A 179 -2.01 -12.21 14.36
C PHE A 179 -2.83 -13.09 13.39
N TYR A 180 -3.32 -12.49 12.30
CA TYR A 180 -4.11 -13.19 11.29
C TYR A 180 -3.36 -14.38 10.68
N VAL A 181 -2.13 -14.17 10.24
CA VAL A 181 -1.31 -15.21 9.60
C VAL A 181 -0.90 -16.30 10.61
N ASN A 182 -0.46 -15.92 11.81
CA ASN A 182 0.14 -16.90 12.74
C ASN A 182 -0.89 -17.58 13.66
N ARG A 183 -2.05 -16.96 13.91
CA ARG A 183 -3.00 -17.44 14.91
C ARG A 183 -4.33 -17.94 14.35
N THR A 184 -4.67 -17.63 13.09
CA THR A 184 -5.96 -18.08 12.51
C THR A 184 -5.81 -19.38 11.70
N LYS A 185 -6.94 -20.08 11.48
CA LYS A 185 -6.99 -21.25 10.60
C LYS A 185 -6.66 -20.87 9.15
N THR A 186 -7.17 -19.72 8.68
CA THR A 186 -6.91 -19.21 7.33
C THR A 186 -5.43 -18.87 7.15
N GLY A 187 -4.78 -18.24 8.15
CA GLY A 187 -3.35 -17.93 8.11
C GLY A 187 -2.49 -19.19 8.02
N ARG A 188 -2.81 -20.25 8.79
CA ARG A 188 -2.13 -21.55 8.68
C ARG A 188 -2.33 -22.18 7.30
N ALA A 189 -3.54 -22.08 6.73
CA ALA A 189 -3.80 -22.53 5.36
C ALA A 189 -3.01 -21.72 4.32
N MET A 190 -2.82 -20.41 4.54
CA MET A 190 -1.95 -19.55 3.72
C MET A 190 -0.50 -20.04 3.73
N ILE A 191 0.05 -20.34 4.91
CA ILE A 191 1.42 -20.86 5.05
C ILE A 191 1.56 -22.23 4.34
N ALA A 192 0.61 -23.13 4.53
CA ALA A 192 0.64 -24.44 3.87
C ALA A 192 0.56 -24.30 2.33
N THR A 193 -0.34 -23.42 1.82
CA THR A 193 -0.49 -23.16 0.39
C THR A 193 0.76 -22.51 -0.22
N SER A 194 1.47 -21.67 0.53
CA SER A 194 2.70 -21.03 0.06
C SER A 194 3.88 -21.97 -0.11
N GLN A 195 3.89 -23.08 0.63
CA GLN A 195 4.93 -24.11 0.54
C GLN A 195 4.68 -25.08 -0.62
N ASP A 196 3.48 -25.62 -0.71
CA ASP A 196 3.06 -26.54 -1.76
C ASP A 196 1.53 -26.50 -1.94
N PRO A 197 1.03 -25.81 -2.99
CA PRO A 197 -0.40 -25.71 -3.25
C PRO A 197 -1.05 -27.07 -3.56
N ASP A 198 -0.34 -28.01 -4.17
CA ASP A 198 -0.90 -29.29 -4.58
C ASP A 198 -1.04 -30.23 -3.38
N THR A 199 -0.02 -30.31 -2.55
CA THR A 199 -0.12 -31.03 -1.28
C THR A 199 -1.17 -30.40 -0.35
N ALA A 200 -1.29 -29.06 -0.31
CA ALA A 200 -2.33 -28.41 0.47
C ALA A 200 -3.74 -28.80 0.01
N ARG A 201 -3.98 -28.94 -1.31
CA ARG A 201 -5.26 -29.44 -1.87
C ARG A 201 -5.55 -30.87 -1.42
N LEU A 202 -4.54 -31.74 -1.44
CA LEU A 202 -4.69 -33.13 -0.99
C LEU A 202 -5.05 -33.21 0.50
N MET A 203 -4.60 -32.26 1.31
CA MET A 203 -4.95 -32.15 2.73
C MET A 203 -6.30 -31.45 2.98
N GLY A 204 -7.10 -31.21 1.93
CA GLY A 204 -8.45 -30.64 2.02
C GLY A 204 -8.49 -29.11 2.12
N ILE A 205 -7.38 -28.41 1.89
CA ILE A 205 -7.35 -26.95 1.87
C ILE A 205 -7.89 -26.45 0.53
N ASN A 206 -8.87 -25.56 0.58
CA ASN A 206 -9.36 -24.89 -0.61
C ASN A 206 -8.42 -23.73 -0.98
N VAL A 207 -7.45 -24.02 -1.85
CA VAL A 207 -6.39 -23.09 -2.28
C VAL A 207 -6.98 -21.82 -2.90
N ASP A 208 -8.08 -21.92 -3.68
CA ASP A 208 -8.74 -20.75 -4.27
C ASP A 208 -9.25 -19.77 -3.22
N ARG A 209 -9.90 -20.27 -2.17
CA ARG A 209 -10.37 -19.42 -1.05
C ARG A 209 -9.22 -18.80 -0.28
N VAL A 210 -8.11 -19.53 -0.13
CA VAL A 210 -6.91 -19.02 0.52
C VAL A 210 -6.32 -17.86 -0.29
N ILE A 211 -6.19 -18.01 -1.60
CA ILE A 211 -5.69 -16.94 -2.48
C ILE A 211 -6.64 -15.73 -2.46
N MET A 212 -7.95 -15.94 -2.59
CA MET A 212 -8.94 -14.86 -2.48
C MET A 212 -8.82 -14.11 -1.16
N SER A 213 -8.60 -14.82 -0.05
CA SER A 213 -8.42 -14.18 1.27
C SER A 213 -7.14 -13.34 1.36
N ALA A 214 -6.05 -13.76 0.69
CA ALA A 214 -4.83 -12.98 0.59
C ALA A 214 -5.04 -11.68 -0.19
N PHE A 215 -5.73 -11.75 -1.34
CA PHE A 215 -6.11 -10.58 -2.12
C PHE A 215 -6.99 -9.63 -1.32
N ALA A 216 -7.98 -10.16 -0.58
CA ALA A 216 -8.87 -9.35 0.26
C ALA A 216 -8.11 -8.63 1.38
N VAL A 217 -7.23 -9.33 2.10
CA VAL A 217 -6.42 -8.74 3.17
C VAL A 217 -5.45 -7.70 2.60
N GLY A 218 -4.74 -8.02 1.52
CA GLY A 218 -3.84 -7.08 0.84
C GLY A 218 -4.58 -5.82 0.39
N ALA A 219 -5.77 -5.96 -0.19
CA ALA A 219 -6.60 -4.84 -0.64
C ALA A 219 -7.10 -3.97 0.52
N ALA A 220 -7.47 -4.58 1.65
CA ALA A 220 -7.87 -3.84 2.85
C ALA A 220 -6.71 -2.96 3.38
N LEU A 221 -5.49 -3.51 3.41
CA LEU A 221 -4.29 -2.75 3.80
C LEU A 221 -4.00 -1.62 2.81
N ALA A 222 -4.13 -1.88 1.51
CA ALA A 222 -3.96 -0.88 0.46
C ALA A 222 -4.99 0.25 0.58
N ALA A 223 -6.25 -0.04 0.90
CA ALA A 223 -7.28 0.99 1.12
C ALA A 223 -6.96 1.90 2.31
N ILE A 224 -6.50 1.33 3.42
CA ILE A 224 -6.06 2.11 4.61
C ILE A 224 -4.88 3.03 4.23
N ALA A 225 -3.92 2.52 3.46
CA ALA A 225 -2.82 3.32 2.94
C ALA A 225 -3.33 4.44 2.01
N GLY A 226 -4.35 4.19 1.18
CA GLY A 226 -5.00 5.18 0.32
C GLY A 226 -5.61 6.34 1.09
N VAL A 227 -6.31 6.05 2.18
CA VAL A 227 -6.85 7.07 3.09
C VAL A 227 -5.72 7.85 3.75
N ALA A 228 -4.67 7.18 4.24
CA ALA A 228 -3.51 7.83 4.84
C ALA A 228 -2.79 8.75 3.86
N HIS A 229 -2.68 8.35 2.58
CA HIS A 229 -2.15 9.18 1.50
C HIS A 229 -2.99 10.43 1.28
N GLY A 230 -4.32 10.27 1.13
CA GLY A 230 -5.24 11.39 0.94
C GLY A 230 -5.15 12.42 2.08
N MET A 231 -5.11 11.97 3.33
CA MET A 231 -4.94 12.85 4.50
C MET A 231 -3.57 13.53 4.56
N ARG A 232 -2.51 12.87 4.09
CA ARG A 232 -1.15 13.40 4.10
C ARG A 232 -0.93 14.48 3.04
N TYR A 233 -1.38 14.19 1.80
CA TYR A 233 -1.14 15.07 0.65
C TYR A 233 -2.30 16.04 0.38
N GLY A 234 -3.46 15.84 1.04
CA GLY A 234 -4.65 16.67 0.87
C GLY A 234 -5.34 16.50 -0.49
N ASN A 235 -4.89 15.57 -1.30
CA ASN A 235 -5.49 15.27 -2.60
C ASN A 235 -5.34 13.79 -2.96
N ILE A 236 -6.19 13.35 -3.90
CA ILE A 236 -6.11 12.04 -4.55
C ILE A 236 -6.14 12.24 -6.07
N ASP A 237 -5.44 11.38 -6.79
CA ASP A 237 -5.31 11.43 -8.24
C ASP A 237 -5.39 10.02 -8.83
N PHE A 238 -5.95 9.87 -10.02
CA PHE A 238 -6.10 8.58 -10.69
C PHE A 238 -4.77 7.91 -11.06
N LYS A 239 -3.65 8.67 -11.11
CA LYS A 239 -2.31 8.15 -11.38
C LYS A 239 -1.51 7.80 -10.12
N MET A 240 -2.02 8.15 -8.91
CA MET A 240 -1.27 7.99 -7.67
C MET A 240 -0.90 6.53 -7.38
N GLY A 241 -1.70 5.58 -7.90
CA GLY A 241 -1.52 4.15 -7.68
C GLY A 241 -0.23 3.61 -8.29
N PHE A 242 0.08 3.99 -9.51
CA PHE A 242 1.21 3.44 -10.27
C PHE A 242 2.56 3.72 -9.61
N LEU A 243 2.88 4.99 -9.33
CA LEU A 243 4.15 5.36 -8.71
C LEU A 243 4.25 4.88 -7.26
N ALA A 244 3.18 5.01 -6.47
CA ALA A 244 3.16 4.50 -5.11
C ALA A 244 3.30 2.97 -5.08
N GLY A 245 2.66 2.27 -6.02
CA GLY A 245 2.77 0.84 -6.20
C GLY A 245 4.18 0.37 -6.55
N LEU A 246 4.86 1.03 -7.50
CA LEU A 246 6.25 0.72 -7.85
C LEU A 246 7.21 0.92 -6.65
N LYS A 247 7.04 2.00 -5.89
CA LYS A 247 7.85 2.25 -4.69
C LYS A 247 7.58 1.23 -3.58
N ALA A 248 6.32 0.88 -3.39
CA ALA A 248 5.95 -0.15 -2.42
C ALA A 248 6.45 -1.54 -2.83
N PHE A 249 6.42 -1.87 -4.12
CA PHE A 249 7.06 -3.07 -4.64
C PHE A 249 8.58 -3.04 -4.39
N THR A 250 9.23 -1.90 -4.68
CA THR A 250 10.64 -1.67 -4.35
C THR A 250 10.91 -1.91 -2.86
N ALA A 251 10.06 -1.38 -1.98
CA ALA A 251 10.16 -1.58 -0.53
C ALA A 251 10.00 -3.06 -0.14
N ALA A 252 9.05 -3.79 -0.74
CA ALA A 252 8.85 -5.21 -0.48
C ALA A 252 10.07 -6.04 -0.91
N VAL A 253 10.62 -5.76 -2.09
CA VAL A 253 11.83 -6.45 -2.60
C VAL A 253 13.05 -6.11 -1.75
N LEU A 254 13.24 -4.83 -1.43
CA LEU A 254 14.32 -4.35 -0.57
C LEU A 254 14.28 -4.99 0.82
N GLY A 255 13.09 -5.17 1.37
CA GLY A 255 12.89 -5.84 2.66
C GLY A 255 13.10 -7.35 2.61
N GLY A 256 12.89 -7.96 1.45
CA GLY A 256 12.84 -9.41 1.23
C GLY A 256 11.40 -9.85 0.99
N ILE A 257 11.03 -9.96 -0.28
CA ILE A 257 9.67 -10.25 -0.71
C ILE A 257 9.15 -11.57 -0.10
N GLY A 258 7.92 -11.57 0.41
CA GLY A 258 7.35 -12.72 1.14
C GLY A 258 7.54 -12.66 2.66
N ASN A 259 8.37 -11.75 3.18
CA ASN A 259 8.53 -11.51 4.61
C ASN A 259 7.84 -10.21 5.05
N ILE A 260 6.80 -10.31 5.88
CA ILE A 260 6.02 -9.17 6.37
C ILE A 260 6.90 -8.16 7.11
N ASN A 261 7.76 -8.64 8.02
CA ASN A 261 8.68 -7.78 8.77
C ASN A 261 9.70 -7.12 7.83
N GLY A 262 10.13 -7.86 6.80
CA GLY A 262 10.99 -7.35 5.73
C GLY A 262 10.34 -6.19 4.99
N ALA A 263 9.10 -6.34 4.56
CA ALA A 263 8.36 -5.29 3.86
C ALA A 263 8.21 -4.01 4.69
N VAL A 264 7.97 -4.14 6.01
CA VAL A 264 7.92 -3.01 6.93
C VAL A 264 9.27 -2.29 6.98
N VAL A 265 10.35 -3.02 7.24
CA VAL A 265 11.70 -2.44 7.30
C VAL A 265 12.11 -1.83 5.97
N GLY A 266 11.86 -2.53 4.86
CA GLY A 266 12.15 -2.05 3.51
C GLY A 266 11.41 -0.75 3.18
N GLY A 267 10.14 -0.64 3.55
CA GLY A 267 9.36 0.59 3.38
C GLY A 267 9.90 1.76 4.20
N LEU A 268 10.20 1.52 5.48
CA LEU A 268 10.76 2.54 6.36
C LEU A 268 12.13 3.03 5.88
N VAL A 269 13.02 2.10 5.49
CA VAL A 269 14.34 2.43 4.94
C VAL A 269 14.21 3.23 3.65
N LEU A 270 13.34 2.80 2.74
CA LEU A 270 13.11 3.49 1.47
C LEU A 270 12.64 4.94 1.69
N GLY A 271 11.64 5.14 2.56
CA GLY A 271 11.12 6.48 2.86
C GLY A 271 12.15 7.40 3.54
N VAL A 272 12.96 6.85 4.45
CA VAL A 272 14.04 7.63 5.09
C VAL A 272 15.11 8.00 4.07
N VAL A 273 15.56 7.08 3.23
CA VAL A 273 16.56 7.36 2.20
C VAL A 273 16.04 8.40 1.21
N GLU A 274 14.80 8.29 0.76
CA GLU A 274 14.18 9.27 -0.14
C GLU A 274 14.13 10.68 0.49
N ALA A 275 13.73 10.80 1.75
CA ALA A 275 13.66 12.07 2.46
C ALA A 275 15.05 12.68 2.71
N MET A 276 16.03 11.85 3.09
CA MET A 276 17.40 12.31 3.32
C MET A 276 18.07 12.71 2.01
N ALA A 277 17.91 11.94 0.94
CA ALA A 277 18.51 12.22 -0.36
C ALA A 277 18.02 13.55 -0.92
N THR A 278 16.72 13.82 -0.86
CA THR A 278 16.15 15.08 -1.36
C THR A 278 16.53 16.32 -0.56
N THR A 279 17.08 16.16 0.64
CA THR A 279 17.42 17.28 1.53
C THR A 279 18.91 17.50 1.64
N PHE A 280 19.71 16.45 1.68
CA PHE A 280 21.15 16.55 1.97
C PHE A 280 22.04 16.41 0.74
N ILE A 281 21.51 15.92 -0.39
CA ILE A 281 22.29 15.90 -1.63
C ILE A 281 22.24 17.30 -2.29
N PRO A 282 23.41 17.94 -2.53
CA PRO A 282 23.44 19.28 -3.10
C PRO A 282 23.14 19.28 -4.61
N GLY A 283 22.70 20.44 -5.11
CA GLY A 283 22.48 20.69 -6.53
C GLY A 283 21.23 20.01 -7.08
N GLN A 284 21.20 19.79 -8.39
CA GLN A 284 20.02 19.24 -9.08
C GLN A 284 19.63 17.82 -8.64
N PHE A 285 20.59 17.02 -8.18
CA PHE A 285 20.36 15.64 -7.72
C PHE A 285 19.59 15.54 -6.39
N GLY A 286 19.56 16.61 -5.59
CA GLY A 286 18.76 16.72 -4.37
C GLY A 286 17.35 17.28 -4.60
N SER A 287 16.96 17.59 -5.85
CA SER A 287 15.62 18.09 -6.14
C SER A 287 14.55 17.01 -5.99
N SER A 288 13.30 17.43 -5.77
CA SER A 288 12.16 16.52 -5.68
C SER A 288 11.94 15.65 -6.94
N ALA A 289 12.45 16.10 -8.09
CA ALA A 289 12.42 15.34 -9.35
C ALA A 289 13.28 14.07 -9.30
N TRP A 290 14.33 14.05 -8.45
CA TRP A 290 15.25 12.92 -8.32
C TRP A 290 14.85 11.92 -7.21
N LYS A 291 13.81 12.22 -6.44
CA LYS A 291 13.41 11.35 -5.31
C LYS A 291 13.14 9.91 -5.74
N ASP A 292 12.49 9.72 -6.89
CA ASP A 292 12.16 8.38 -7.40
C ASP A 292 13.43 7.65 -7.88
N VAL A 293 14.38 8.38 -8.46
CA VAL A 293 15.68 7.84 -8.88
C VAL A 293 16.45 7.28 -7.69
N TRP A 294 16.50 8.01 -6.55
CA TRP A 294 17.17 7.54 -5.35
C TRP A 294 16.52 6.28 -4.77
N ALA A 295 15.20 6.16 -4.85
CA ALA A 295 14.49 4.95 -4.44
C ALA A 295 14.93 3.73 -5.28
N PHE A 296 15.03 3.87 -6.60
CA PHE A 296 15.46 2.79 -7.48
C PHE A 296 16.96 2.52 -7.42
N VAL A 297 17.80 3.52 -7.21
CA VAL A 297 19.24 3.34 -6.96
C VAL A 297 19.44 2.48 -5.72
N LEU A 298 18.73 2.79 -4.62
CA LEU A 298 18.79 1.97 -3.40
C LEU A 298 18.37 0.52 -3.68
N LEU A 299 17.30 0.30 -4.45
CA LEU A 299 16.88 -1.04 -4.84
C LEU A 299 18.00 -1.79 -5.56
N ILE A 300 18.59 -1.17 -6.59
CA ILE A 300 19.67 -1.78 -7.38
C ILE A 300 20.86 -2.14 -6.47
N LEU A 301 21.28 -1.21 -5.62
CA LEU A 301 22.37 -1.45 -4.68
C LEU A 301 22.07 -2.64 -3.76
N VAL A 302 20.87 -2.69 -3.18
CA VAL A 302 20.53 -3.82 -2.29
C VAL A 302 20.47 -5.14 -3.06
N LEU A 303 19.88 -5.17 -4.26
CA LEU A 303 19.81 -6.39 -5.06
C LEU A 303 21.18 -6.89 -5.51
N VAL A 304 22.14 -5.99 -5.79
CA VAL A 304 23.51 -6.36 -6.16
C VAL A 304 24.25 -6.96 -4.97
N PHE A 305 24.14 -6.37 -3.77
CA PHE A 305 24.88 -6.81 -2.59
C PHE A 305 24.13 -7.85 -1.74
N ARG A 306 22.79 -7.82 -1.75
CA ARG A 306 21.91 -8.74 -1.01
C ARG A 306 20.67 -9.09 -1.85
N PRO A 307 20.78 -10.01 -2.82
CA PRO A 307 19.67 -10.36 -3.72
C PRO A 307 18.44 -10.93 -3.01
N GLN A 308 18.59 -11.38 -1.76
CA GLN A 308 17.48 -11.86 -0.92
C GLN A 308 16.75 -10.71 -0.19
N GLY A 309 17.22 -9.47 -0.32
CA GLY A 309 16.74 -8.34 0.47
C GLY A 309 17.34 -8.29 1.88
N LEU A 310 16.92 -7.29 2.68
CA LEU A 310 17.48 -7.03 4.02
C LEU A 310 17.15 -8.15 5.02
N LEU A 311 15.93 -8.69 4.99
CA LEU A 311 15.41 -9.72 5.90
C LEU A 311 14.86 -10.95 5.14
N GLY A 312 15.27 -11.17 3.90
CA GLY A 312 14.90 -12.36 3.13
C GLY A 312 15.46 -13.65 3.71
N ALA A 313 14.75 -14.77 3.52
CA ALA A 313 15.22 -16.07 3.91
C ALA A 313 16.48 -16.47 3.11
N LYS A 314 17.47 -17.04 3.77
CA LYS A 314 18.62 -17.61 3.06
C LYS A 314 18.13 -18.77 2.19
N VAL A 315 18.38 -18.71 0.89
CA VAL A 315 18.21 -19.87 0.01
C VAL A 315 19.26 -20.87 0.44
N VAL A 316 18.81 -21.96 1.05
CA VAL A 316 19.70 -23.11 1.29
C VAL A 316 19.76 -23.85 -0.06
N ASP A 317 20.89 -23.75 -0.74
CA ASP A 317 21.19 -24.61 -1.88
C ASP A 317 21.10 -26.06 -1.39
N ARG A 318 20.00 -26.72 -1.73
CA ARG A 318 19.91 -28.18 -1.63
C ARG A 318 20.69 -28.72 -2.83
N ALA A 319 21.96 -29.04 -2.56
CA ALA A 319 22.77 -29.84 -3.48
C ALA A 319 22.17 -31.23 -3.68
#